data_950633bb0a74c55d6f99cd0883ecb032
#
_entry.id   950633bb0a74c55d6f99cd0883ecb032
#
_cell.length_a   1.000
_cell.length_b   1.000
_cell.length_c   1.000
_cell.angle_alpha   90.00
_cell.angle_beta   90.00
_cell.angle_gamma   90.00
#
_symmetry.space_group_name_H-M   'P 1'
#
loop_
_entity.id
_entity.type
_entity.pdbx_description
1 polymer ?
#
loop_
_entity_poly.entity_id
_entity_poly.type
_entity_poly.pdbx_seq_one_letter_code
_entity_poly.pdbx_strand_id
1 'polypeptide(L)' 'CEVTSCANHCQSQSYCGLNAIQVGTHETNPTMDQCTDCQSFRKK' A
#
# COMPACT_ATOMS: atom_id res chain seq x y z
N CYS A 1 5.70 4.27 -1.87
CA CYS A 1 4.55 3.58 -2.47
C CYS A 1 4.59 3.74 -3.99
N GLU A 2 4.45 2.64 -4.69
CA GLU A 2 4.51 2.64 -6.14
C GLU A 2 3.12 2.50 -6.78
N VAL A 3 2.07 2.49 -5.98
CA VAL A 3 0.71 2.28 -6.48
C VAL A 3 0.10 3.61 -6.87
N THR A 4 0.39 4.04 -8.09
CA THR A 4 -0.07 5.35 -8.58
C THR A 4 -1.57 5.40 -8.83
N SER A 5 -2.23 4.25 -8.90
CA SER A 5 -3.68 4.19 -9.06
C SER A 5 -4.43 4.38 -7.74
N CYS A 6 -3.72 4.51 -6.63
CA CYS A 6 -4.31 4.74 -5.32
C CYS A 6 -4.58 6.24 -5.13
N ALA A 7 -5.77 6.57 -4.62
CA ALA A 7 -6.15 7.96 -4.36
C ALA A 7 -5.31 8.59 -3.25
N ASN A 8 -4.70 7.77 -2.40
CA ASN A 8 -3.89 8.25 -1.27
C ASN A 8 -2.41 8.34 -1.63
N HIS A 9 -2.04 8.04 -2.87
CA HIS A 9 -0.64 8.11 -3.31
C HIS A 9 -0.19 9.58 -3.33
N CYS A 10 1.00 9.83 -2.80
CA CYS A 10 1.59 11.17 -2.84
C CYS A 10 1.96 11.51 -4.29
N GLN A 11 1.56 12.70 -4.75
CA GLN A 11 1.76 13.08 -6.15
C GLN A 11 3.19 13.47 -6.47
N SER A 12 3.96 13.89 -5.48
CA SER A 12 5.31 14.41 -5.70
C SER A 12 6.40 13.37 -5.45
N GLN A 13 6.08 12.27 -4.79
CA GLN A 13 7.07 11.25 -4.44
C GLN A 13 6.40 9.89 -4.41
N SER A 14 7.22 8.83 -4.42
CA SER A 14 6.74 7.45 -4.39
C SER A 14 6.42 6.99 -2.97
N TYR A 15 5.62 7.78 -2.26
CA TYR A 15 5.20 7.50 -0.90
C TYR A 15 3.70 7.67 -0.76
N CYS A 16 3.15 7.09 0.30
CA CYS A 16 1.76 7.28 0.64
C CYS A 16 1.56 8.65 1.26
N GLY A 17 0.41 9.30 0.96
CA GLY A 17 0.07 10.57 1.56
C GLY A 17 -0.57 10.46 2.94
N LEU A 18 -0.82 9.23 3.41
CA LEU A 18 -1.41 9.01 4.73
C LEU A 18 -0.32 8.97 5.81
N ASN A 19 -0.68 9.42 7.03
CA ASN A 19 0.24 9.37 8.16
C ASN A 19 0.47 7.94 8.65
N ALA A 20 -0.52 7.07 8.48
CA ALA A 20 -0.43 5.68 8.88
C ALA A 20 -1.30 4.86 7.96
N ILE A 21 -0.87 3.62 7.71
CA ILE A 21 -1.63 2.68 6.89
C ILE A 21 -1.68 1.35 7.61
N GLN A 22 -2.61 0.52 7.20
CA GLN A 22 -2.70 -0.84 7.70
C GLN A 22 -2.27 -1.79 6.58
N VAL A 23 -1.31 -2.64 6.88
CA VAL A 23 -0.79 -3.62 5.93
C VAL A 23 -1.22 -5.00 6.39
N GLY A 24 -1.80 -5.76 5.47
CA GLY A 24 -2.19 -7.14 5.72
C GLY A 24 -1.48 -8.08 4.77
N THR A 25 -1.98 -9.30 4.69
CA THR A 25 -1.40 -10.30 3.81
C THR A 25 -2.49 -11.29 3.39
N HIS A 26 -2.29 -11.89 2.22
CA HIS A 26 -3.12 -12.98 1.73
C HIS A 26 -2.49 -14.34 2.01
N GLU A 27 -1.38 -14.36 2.76
CA GLU A 27 -0.65 -15.58 3.11
C GLU A 27 -0.68 -15.81 4.61
N THR A 28 -0.57 -17.07 5.02
CA THR A 28 -0.51 -17.41 6.44
C THR A 28 0.79 -16.93 7.08
N ASN A 29 1.90 -17.15 6.38
CA ASN A 29 3.24 -16.72 6.81
C ASN A 29 3.96 -16.09 5.64
N PRO A 30 3.74 -14.79 5.39
CA PRO A 30 4.40 -14.13 4.25
C PRO A 30 5.90 -14.07 4.47
N THR A 31 6.64 -14.37 3.40
CA THR A 31 8.10 -14.36 3.42
C THR A 31 8.68 -13.38 2.42
N MET A 32 7.84 -12.74 1.61
CA MET A 32 8.27 -11.77 0.60
C MET A 32 7.36 -10.56 0.64
N ASP A 33 7.89 -9.43 0.18
CA ASP A 33 7.10 -8.20 0.13
C ASP A 33 5.90 -8.32 -0.83
N GLN A 34 6.00 -9.13 -1.88
CA GLN A 34 4.89 -9.36 -2.80
C GLN A 34 3.70 -10.04 -2.13
N CYS A 35 3.90 -10.62 -0.96
CA CYS A 35 2.84 -11.28 -0.21
C CYS A 35 2.14 -10.34 0.79
N THR A 36 2.43 -9.05 0.73
CA THR A 36 1.83 -8.06 1.62
C THR A 36 0.87 -7.17 0.84
N ASP A 37 -0.22 -6.79 1.49
CA ASP A 37 -1.29 -6.02 0.87
C ASP A 37 -1.61 -4.79 1.70
N CYS A 38 -1.69 -3.63 1.05
CA CYS A 38 -2.11 -2.41 1.74
C CYS A 38 -3.63 -2.43 1.91
N GLN A 39 -4.08 -2.42 3.16
CA GLN A 39 -5.50 -2.41 3.50
C GLN A 39 -6.08 -0.99 3.42
N SER A 40 -5.23 0.00 3.23
CA SER A 40 -5.65 1.40 3.12
C SER A 40 -5.74 1.85 1.66
N PHE A 41 -5.60 0.92 0.72
CA PHE A 41 -5.70 1.24 -0.70
C PHE A 41 -7.09 1.77 -1.03
N ARG A 42 -7.13 2.83 -1.84
CA ARG A 42 -8.39 3.38 -2.34
C ARG A 42 -8.21 3.73 -3.81
N LYS A 43 -8.98 3.10 -4.65
CA LYS A 43 -8.90 3.32 -6.09
C LYS A 43 -9.39 4.74 -6.42
N LYS A 44 -8.67 5.40 -7.31
CA LYS A 44 -9.06 6.71 -7.81
C LYS A 44 -10.38 6.65 -8.55
#